data_c32939018777c04729f746c193629878
#
_entry.id   c32939018777c04729f746c193629878
#
_cell.length_a   1.000
_cell.length_b   1.000
_cell.length_c   1.000
_cell.angle_alpha   90.00
_cell.angle_beta   90.00
_cell.angle_gamma   90.00
#
_symmetry.space_group_name_H-M   'P 1'
#
loop_
_entity.id
_entity.type
_entity.pdbx_description
1 polymer ?
#
loop_
_entity_poly.entity_id
_entity_poly.type
_entity_poly.pdbx_seq_one_letter_code
_entity_poly.pdbx_strand_id
1 'polypeptide(L)'
;NTKEDCEAYERSMDNVTVDIQVLGIGSNGHIGFNEPGTSFDEETHIVTLKEGTRKDNARFFENDINKVPTHATIMKAKKILLVATGANKADAVSAMVDGPVSVDCPASVLQNHPDVVVIVDKAAASKLK
;
A
#
# COMPACT_ATOMS: atom_id res chain seq x y z
N ASN A 1 8.68 13.90 12.21
CA ASN A 1 8.93 12.93 11.13
C ASN A 1 10.32 13.20 10.55
N THR A 2 11.31 12.50 11.06
CA THR A 2 12.71 12.58 10.64
C THR A 2 13.18 11.21 10.16
N LYS A 3 14.36 11.16 9.53
CA LYS A 3 14.98 9.89 9.16
C LYS A 3 15.26 9.04 10.40
N GLU A 4 15.67 9.67 11.49
CA GLU A 4 15.92 9.03 12.78
C GLU A 4 14.63 8.38 13.35
N ASP A 5 13.46 9.01 13.16
CA ASP A 5 12.17 8.42 13.56
C ASP A 5 11.89 7.13 12.76
N CYS A 6 12.18 7.12 11.45
CA CYS A 6 12.01 5.94 10.60
C CYS A 6 12.95 4.79 11.05
N GLU A 7 14.22 5.09 11.30
CA GLU A 7 15.19 4.11 11.78
C GLU A 7 14.83 3.58 13.18
N ALA A 8 14.31 4.43 14.07
CA ALA A 8 13.83 4.01 15.39
C ALA A 8 12.61 3.08 15.28
N TYR A 9 11.70 3.36 14.35
CA TYR A 9 10.54 2.50 14.07
C TYR A 9 11.00 1.14 13.54
N GLU A 10 11.89 1.09 12.54
CA GLU A 10 12.46 -0.16 12.04
C GLU A 10 13.08 -1.01 13.16
N ARG A 11 13.92 -0.40 14.00
CA ARG A 11 14.52 -1.10 15.16
C ARG A 11 13.46 -1.63 16.14
N SER A 12 12.36 -0.89 16.34
CA SER A 12 11.26 -1.35 17.20
C SER A 12 10.53 -2.57 16.63
N MET A 13 10.53 -2.71 15.30
CA MET A 13 9.88 -3.82 14.59
C MET A 13 10.75 -5.07 14.46
N ASP A 14 12.06 -5.00 14.73
CA ASP A 14 12.99 -6.14 14.59
C ASP A 14 12.58 -7.36 15.43
N ASN A 15 11.97 -7.12 16.61
CA ASN A 15 11.52 -8.18 17.52
C ASN A 15 9.99 -8.37 17.51
N VAL A 16 9.29 -7.72 16.57
CA VAL A 16 7.84 -7.82 16.43
C VAL A 16 7.49 -8.70 15.23
N THR A 17 6.65 -9.69 15.48
CA THR A 17 6.06 -10.48 14.39
C THR A 17 4.69 -9.91 14.06
N VAL A 18 4.51 -9.44 12.83
CA VAL A 18 3.20 -9.06 12.31
C VAL A 18 2.56 -10.30 11.69
N ASP A 19 1.52 -10.82 12.32
CA ASP A 19 0.84 -12.03 11.83
C ASP A 19 -0.02 -11.72 10.61
N ILE A 20 -0.78 -10.63 10.62
CA ILE A 20 -1.63 -10.21 9.49
C ILE A 20 -1.50 -8.70 9.28
N GLN A 21 -1.23 -8.31 8.04
CA GLN A 21 -1.29 -6.93 7.57
C GLN A 21 -2.54 -6.73 6.72
N VAL A 22 -3.41 -5.81 7.12
CA VAL A 22 -4.58 -5.42 6.31
C VAL A 22 -4.22 -4.21 5.46
N LEU A 23 -4.51 -4.28 4.17
CA LEU A 23 -4.19 -3.25 3.19
C LEU A 23 -5.41 -2.86 2.35
N GLY A 24 -5.46 -1.61 1.93
CA GLY A 24 -6.21 -1.15 0.78
C GLY A 24 -5.27 -0.91 -0.40
N ILE A 25 -5.83 -0.56 -1.57
CA ILE A 25 -5.07 -0.16 -2.75
C ILE A 25 -5.55 1.20 -3.25
N GLY A 26 -4.63 2.08 -3.61
CA GLY A 26 -4.96 3.33 -4.28
C GLY A 26 -5.36 3.12 -5.74
N SER A 27 -6.08 4.06 -6.34
CA SER A 27 -6.45 4.02 -7.76
C SER A 27 -5.24 4.04 -8.71
N ASN A 28 -4.09 4.53 -8.21
CA ASN A 28 -2.81 4.52 -8.92
C ASN A 28 -1.91 3.32 -8.57
N GLY A 29 -2.42 2.33 -7.80
CA GLY A 29 -1.68 1.13 -7.40
C GLY A 29 -0.81 1.29 -6.16
N HIS A 30 -0.85 2.43 -5.43
CA HIS A 30 -0.11 2.55 -4.17
C HIS A 30 -0.69 1.63 -3.10
N ILE A 31 0.17 1.11 -2.24
CA ILE A 31 -0.17 0.40 -1.00
C ILE A 31 0.64 0.95 0.16
N GLY A 32 0.02 1.07 1.36
CA GLY A 32 0.69 1.56 2.57
C GLY A 32 1.39 2.91 2.38
N PHE A 33 0.85 3.80 1.53
CA PHE A 33 1.44 5.07 1.11
C PHE A 33 2.71 4.97 0.26
N ASN A 34 3.14 3.78 -0.16
CA ASN A 34 4.19 3.65 -1.17
C ASN A 34 3.62 4.00 -2.55
N GLU A 35 3.95 5.20 -3.01
CA GLU A 35 3.50 5.74 -4.30
C GLU A 35 4.26 5.09 -5.48
N PRO A 36 3.67 5.10 -6.69
CA PRO A 36 4.39 4.69 -7.89
C PRO A 36 5.76 5.35 -8.03
N GLY A 37 6.79 4.53 -8.21
CA GLY A 37 8.20 4.91 -8.25
C GLY A 37 8.97 4.63 -6.95
N THR A 38 8.32 4.22 -5.86
CA THR A 38 9.01 3.79 -4.63
C THR A 38 9.73 2.46 -4.88
N SER A 39 11.02 2.39 -4.53
CA SER A 39 11.79 1.15 -4.62
C SER A 39 11.24 0.08 -3.68
N PHE A 40 11.24 -1.17 -4.11
CA PHE A 40 10.84 -2.29 -3.25
C PHE A 40 11.87 -2.63 -2.15
N ASP A 41 13.09 -2.12 -2.26
CA ASP A 41 14.16 -2.29 -1.27
C ASP A 41 14.14 -1.22 -0.17
N GLU A 42 13.22 -0.24 -0.25
CA GLU A 42 13.06 0.79 0.77
C GLU A 42 12.45 0.19 2.05
N GLU A 43 13.12 0.45 3.16
CA GLU A 43 12.58 0.24 4.51
C GLU A 43 11.61 1.37 4.87
N THR A 44 11.27 1.54 6.16
CA THR A 44 10.46 2.67 6.60
C THR A 44 11.12 3.99 6.23
N HIS A 45 10.45 4.79 5.43
CA HIS A 45 10.96 6.03 4.89
C HIS A 45 9.90 7.13 4.86
N ILE A 46 10.37 8.37 4.70
CA ILE A 46 9.48 9.52 4.54
C ILE A 46 9.02 9.57 3.09
N VAL A 47 7.72 9.51 2.88
CA VAL A 47 7.12 9.64 1.54
C VAL A 47 6.49 11.00 1.35
N THR A 48 6.54 11.50 0.12
CA THR A 48 5.75 12.66 -0.31
C THR A 48 4.54 12.15 -1.07
N LEU A 49 3.37 12.21 -0.43
CA LEU A 49 2.14 11.74 -1.05
C LEU A 49 1.70 12.65 -2.20
N LYS A 50 1.27 12.04 -3.30
CA LYS A 50 0.64 12.76 -4.41
C LYS A 50 -0.67 13.41 -3.95
N GLU A 51 -1.03 14.54 -4.54
CA GLU A 51 -2.22 15.29 -4.14
C GLU A 51 -3.51 14.46 -4.21
N GLY A 52 -3.65 13.61 -5.23
CA GLY A 52 -4.77 12.67 -5.36
C GLY A 52 -4.86 11.72 -4.16
N THR A 53 -3.75 11.09 -3.78
CA THR A 53 -3.67 10.20 -2.62
C THR A 53 -4.02 10.93 -1.32
N ARG A 54 -3.54 12.15 -1.16
CA ARG A 54 -3.86 12.97 0.03
C ARG A 54 -5.34 13.32 0.09
N LYS A 55 -5.96 13.69 -1.03
CA LYS A 55 -7.40 13.98 -1.13
C LYS A 55 -8.25 12.74 -0.79
N ASP A 56 -7.90 11.58 -1.37
CA ASP A 56 -8.63 10.33 -1.14
C ASP A 56 -8.58 9.89 0.32
N ASN A 57 -7.49 10.19 1.03
CA ASN A 57 -7.29 9.80 2.42
C ASN A 57 -7.74 10.86 3.44
N ALA A 58 -7.93 12.13 3.05
CA ALA A 58 -8.33 13.22 3.95
C ALA A 58 -9.60 12.90 4.74
N ARG A 59 -10.54 12.14 4.16
CA ARG A 59 -11.79 11.69 4.80
C ARG A 59 -11.57 10.92 6.11
N PHE A 60 -10.42 10.28 6.29
CA PHE A 60 -10.07 9.57 7.51
C PHE A 60 -9.41 10.46 8.57
N PHE A 61 -9.11 11.71 8.22
CA PHE A 61 -8.37 12.67 9.02
C PHE A 61 -9.13 14.01 9.14
N GLU A 62 -10.42 13.96 9.46
CA GLU A 62 -11.28 15.14 9.63
C GLU A 62 -11.33 16.04 8.38
N ASN A 63 -11.13 15.47 7.20
CA ASN A 63 -10.94 16.16 5.93
C ASN A 63 -9.73 17.13 5.90
N ASP A 64 -8.78 16.96 6.83
CA ASP A 64 -7.53 17.73 6.85
C ASP A 64 -6.42 16.92 6.14
N ILE A 65 -6.10 17.39 4.95
CA ILE A 65 -5.04 16.80 4.11
C ILE A 65 -3.65 16.83 4.78
N ASN A 66 -3.43 17.69 5.78
CA ASN A 66 -2.15 17.83 6.48
C ASN A 66 -1.97 16.82 7.61
N LYS A 67 -3.06 16.14 8.02
CA LYS A 67 -3.04 15.12 9.08
C LYS A 67 -2.77 13.70 8.57
N VAL A 68 -2.65 13.50 7.25
CA VAL A 68 -2.43 12.17 6.65
C VAL A 68 -1.03 11.64 7.01
N PRO A 69 -0.90 10.49 7.70
CA PRO A 69 0.40 9.92 8.08
C PRO A 69 1.18 9.37 6.88
N THR A 70 2.51 9.25 7.03
CA THR A 70 3.47 9.10 5.93
C THR A 70 4.33 7.83 5.97
N HIS A 71 3.98 6.76 6.74
CA HIS A 71 4.90 5.62 6.93
C HIS A 71 4.23 4.25 6.86
N ALA A 72 4.85 3.29 6.14
CA ALA A 72 4.48 1.87 6.22
C ALA A 72 5.60 0.92 5.75
N THR A 73 5.72 -0.25 6.41
CA THR A 73 6.51 -1.40 5.96
C THR A 73 5.57 -2.59 5.77
N ILE A 74 5.47 -3.11 4.53
CA ILE A 74 4.40 -4.03 4.14
C ILE A 74 4.86 -5.49 4.11
N MET A 75 6.07 -5.78 3.64
CA MET A 75 6.52 -7.14 3.32
C MET A 75 6.95 -7.99 4.53
N LYS A 76 7.01 -7.42 5.73
CA LYS A 76 7.40 -8.13 6.97
C LYS A 76 6.27 -8.95 7.62
N ALA A 77 5.03 -8.84 7.16
CA ALA A 77 3.91 -9.59 7.71
C ALA A 77 3.91 -11.05 7.22
N LYS A 78 3.46 -11.99 8.05
CA LYS A 78 3.30 -13.41 7.68
C LYS A 78 2.19 -13.59 6.63
N LYS A 79 1.10 -12.85 6.78
CA LYS A 79 -0.07 -12.86 5.89
C LYS A 79 -0.49 -11.44 5.53
N ILE A 80 -0.87 -11.23 4.30
CA ILE A 80 -1.44 -9.98 3.82
C ILE A 80 -2.90 -10.20 3.41
N LEU A 81 -3.77 -9.33 3.89
CA LEU A 81 -5.17 -9.25 3.47
C LEU A 81 -5.40 -7.90 2.79
N LEU A 82 -5.59 -7.91 1.46
CA LEU A 82 -5.91 -6.71 0.72
C LEU A 82 -7.39 -6.66 0.40
N VAL A 83 -8.04 -5.54 0.67
CA VAL A 83 -9.46 -5.32 0.38
C VAL A 83 -9.61 -4.12 -0.56
N ALA A 84 -10.31 -4.31 -1.69
CA ALA A 84 -10.60 -3.22 -2.62
C ALA A 84 -12.03 -3.30 -3.16
N THR A 85 -12.70 -2.15 -3.20
CA THR A 85 -14.08 -2.03 -3.68
C THR A 85 -14.23 -0.84 -4.62
N GLY A 86 -15.13 -0.99 -5.59
CA GLY A 86 -15.49 0.07 -6.52
C GLY A 86 -14.71 0.04 -7.84
N ALA A 87 -15.36 0.51 -8.90
CA ALA A 87 -14.83 0.50 -10.27
C ALA A 87 -13.54 1.36 -10.44
N ASN A 88 -13.35 2.38 -9.60
CA ASN A 88 -12.15 3.21 -9.60
C ASN A 88 -10.87 2.46 -9.16
N LYS A 89 -11.01 1.24 -8.64
CA LYS A 89 -9.90 0.35 -8.27
C LYS A 89 -9.58 -0.69 -9.34
N ALA A 90 -10.43 -0.85 -10.36
CA ALA A 90 -10.33 -1.94 -11.33
C ALA A 90 -8.99 -1.96 -12.09
N ASP A 91 -8.47 -0.80 -12.51
CA ASP A 91 -7.17 -0.72 -13.19
C ASP A 91 -6.02 -1.10 -12.26
N ALA A 92 -6.02 -0.59 -11.04
CA ALA A 92 -4.99 -0.88 -10.05
C ALA A 92 -5.03 -2.37 -9.62
N VAL A 93 -6.21 -2.95 -9.45
CA VAL A 93 -6.39 -4.37 -9.11
C VAL A 93 -5.90 -5.25 -10.26
N SER A 94 -6.24 -4.93 -11.51
CA SER A 94 -5.75 -5.67 -12.68
C SER A 94 -4.22 -5.55 -12.82
N ALA A 95 -3.66 -4.37 -12.64
CA ALA A 95 -2.21 -4.17 -12.68
C ALA A 95 -1.49 -4.94 -11.55
N MET A 96 -2.09 -5.01 -10.36
CA MET A 96 -1.56 -5.74 -9.21
C MET A 96 -1.53 -7.25 -9.45
N VAL A 97 -2.58 -7.82 -10.03
CA VAL A 97 -2.78 -9.29 -10.15
C VAL A 97 -2.24 -9.82 -11.48
N ASP A 98 -2.60 -9.19 -12.60
CA ASP A 98 -2.31 -9.66 -13.96
C ASP A 98 -1.10 -8.97 -14.60
N GLY A 99 -0.66 -7.84 -14.04
CA GLY A 99 0.46 -7.04 -14.55
C GLY A 99 1.82 -7.57 -14.08
N PRO A 100 2.90 -7.03 -14.65
CA PRO A 100 4.26 -7.33 -14.16
C PRO A 100 4.50 -6.72 -12.79
N VAL A 101 5.39 -7.33 -11.99
CA VAL A 101 5.91 -6.70 -10.78
C VAL A 101 6.73 -5.48 -11.16
N SER A 102 6.26 -4.29 -10.79
CA SER A 102 6.86 -3.02 -11.19
C SER A 102 6.62 -1.94 -10.12
N VAL A 103 7.61 -1.07 -9.94
CA VAL A 103 7.48 0.11 -9.08
C VAL A 103 6.41 1.10 -9.58
N ASP A 104 5.99 1.02 -10.83
CA ASP A 104 4.88 1.81 -11.38
C ASP A 104 3.52 1.44 -10.78
N CYS A 105 3.42 0.19 -10.27
CA CYS A 105 2.29 -0.29 -9.48
C CYS A 105 2.83 -0.93 -8.20
N PRO A 106 3.06 -0.19 -7.13
CA PRO A 106 3.64 -0.74 -5.89
C PRO A 106 2.92 -1.97 -5.35
N ALA A 107 1.60 -2.05 -5.50
CA ALA A 107 0.81 -3.21 -5.11
C ALA A 107 1.21 -4.51 -5.83
N SER A 108 1.83 -4.42 -7.01
CA SER A 108 2.27 -5.60 -7.77
C SER A 108 3.34 -6.42 -7.04
N VAL A 109 4.08 -5.82 -6.08
CA VAL A 109 5.06 -6.53 -5.25
C VAL A 109 4.42 -7.64 -4.42
N LEU A 110 3.12 -7.56 -4.15
CA LEU A 110 2.38 -8.60 -3.41
C LEU A 110 2.40 -9.97 -4.13
N GLN A 111 2.64 -10.01 -5.45
CA GLN A 111 2.84 -11.26 -6.18
C GLN A 111 4.06 -12.05 -5.68
N ASN A 112 5.03 -11.39 -5.04
CA ASN A 112 6.22 -12.03 -4.46
C ASN A 112 6.02 -12.48 -3.01
N HIS A 113 4.90 -12.15 -2.38
CA HIS A 113 4.63 -12.52 -0.99
C HIS A 113 4.01 -13.93 -0.92
N PRO A 114 4.44 -14.81 0.01
CA PRO A 114 4.01 -16.21 0.06
C PRO A 114 2.55 -16.41 0.49
N ASP A 115 1.94 -15.48 1.19
CA ASP A 115 0.57 -15.61 1.73
C ASP A 115 -0.21 -14.29 1.62
N VAL A 116 -0.89 -14.11 0.47
CA VAL A 116 -1.73 -12.94 0.20
C VAL A 116 -3.15 -13.38 -0.13
N VAL A 117 -4.12 -12.77 0.54
CA VAL A 117 -5.54 -12.89 0.21
C VAL A 117 -6.03 -11.53 -0.29
N VAL A 118 -6.65 -11.53 -1.46
CA VAL A 118 -7.24 -10.34 -2.08
C VAL A 118 -8.77 -10.49 -2.11
N ILE A 119 -9.46 -9.57 -1.45
CA ILE A 119 -10.93 -9.51 -1.45
C ILE A 119 -11.37 -8.29 -2.26
N VAL A 120 -12.11 -8.53 -3.33
CA VAL A 120 -12.60 -7.47 -4.22
C VAL A 120 -14.10 -7.64 -4.50
N ASP A 121 -14.80 -6.53 -4.68
CA ASP A 121 -16.15 -6.58 -5.24
C ASP A 121 -16.13 -6.76 -6.77
N LYS A 122 -17.30 -7.01 -7.37
CA LYS A 122 -17.41 -7.20 -8.82
C LYS A 122 -16.94 -5.99 -9.62
N ALA A 123 -17.10 -4.78 -9.09
CA ALA A 123 -16.70 -3.56 -9.77
C ALA A 123 -15.17 -3.39 -9.78
N ALA A 124 -14.50 -3.66 -8.65
CA ALA A 124 -13.04 -3.65 -8.56
C ALA A 124 -12.40 -4.80 -9.37
N ALA A 125 -13.08 -5.95 -9.47
CA ALA A 125 -12.62 -7.11 -10.25
C ALA A 125 -12.92 -7.03 -11.76
N SER A 126 -13.61 -5.99 -12.23
CA SER A 126 -14.16 -5.93 -13.60
C SER A 126 -13.13 -6.00 -14.73
N LYS A 127 -11.86 -5.77 -14.45
CA LYS A 127 -10.74 -5.83 -15.41
C LYS A 127 -9.77 -6.99 -15.18
N LEU A 128 -10.05 -7.88 -14.21
CA LEU A 128 -9.28 -9.11 -14.04
C LEU A 128 -9.52 -10.05 -15.23
N LYS A 129 -8.45 -10.73 -15.61
CA LYS A 129 -8.46 -11.75 -16.68
C LYS A 129 -8.77 -13.13 -16.15
#